data_00d04b96c73a068a6c514e87dd18c412
#
_entry.id   00d04b96c73a068a6c514e87dd18c412
#
_cell.length_a   1.000
_cell.length_b   1.000
_cell.length_c   1.000
_cell.angle_alpha   90.00
_cell.angle_beta   90.00
_cell.angle_gamma   90.00
#
_symmetry.space_group_name_H-M   'P 1'
#
loop_
_entity.id
_entity.type
_entity.pdbx_description
1 polymer ?
#
loop_
_entity_poly.entity_id
_entity_poly.type
_entity_poly.pdbx_seq_one_letter_code
_entity_poly.pdbx_strand_id
1 'polypeptide(L)'
;VFREAAALGVLQVHLSGGEPAARRDLPEIVKTAREAGLYNNLITSAVGLTLQSLAVLADAGLDHVQISIQDSDGISADHIAGYQGGSAQKRAIARDVVKLGLPLTINMVVHRANIGRVESMVELALSLGASRVEIAHVQYYGWALKNRAALMPTREQVDQAVRQVATLRTKHHGQIVIDAIVPDYYARFPKPCVGGWGRRSLNVTPAGRVLPCHAAEVIPGLEFWNVREHSLADIWRTSPAFLAFRGTDWMLEPCKSCSRRDQDFGGCRCQAFLLTGDARAADPVCHLSPHHALVEDLAAAREDAAYSYRRS
;
A
#
# COMPACT_ATOMS: atom_id res chain seq x y z
N VAL A 1 13.97 -18.47 1.43
CA VAL A 1 12.78 -17.65 1.10
C VAL A 1 12.84 -17.16 -0.35
N PHE A 2 13.85 -16.35 -0.80
CA PHE A 2 13.86 -15.78 -2.16
C PHE A 2 13.94 -16.83 -3.26
N ARG A 3 14.80 -17.86 -3.13
CA ARG A 3 14.88 -18.97 -4.09
C ARG A 3 13.56 -19.75 -4.18
N GLU A 4 12.89 -19.98 -3.06
CA GLU A 4 11.57 -20.62 -3.02
C GLU A 4 10.49 -19.73 -3.66
N ALA A 5 10.54 -18.42 -3.41
CA ALA A 5 9.64 -17.46 -4.05
C ALA A 5 9.81 -17.48 -5.57
N ALA A 6 11.06 -17.42 -6.06
CA ALA A 6 11.35 -17.53 -7.49
C ALA A 6 10.86 -18.88 -8.09
N ALA A 7 11.05 -19.99 -7.38
CA ALA A 7 10.55 -21.29 -7.79
C ALA A 7 9.02 -21.38 -7.84
N LEU A 8 8.32 -20.55 -7.06
CA LEU A 8 6.85 -20.39 -7.13
C LEU A 8 6.38 -19.46 -8.26
N GLY A 9 7.29 -18.85 -9.01
CA GLY A 9 6.98 -17.92 -10.09
C GLY A 9 6.82 -16.47 -9.62
N VAL A 10 7.29 -16.12 -8.42
CA VAL A 10 7.38 -14.71 -8.00
C VAL A 10 8.38 -13.99 -8.88
N LEU A 11 7.99 -12.85 -9.44
CA LEU A 11 8.83 -12.05 -10.35
C LEU A 11 9.53 -10.89 -9.63
N GLN A 12 8.89 -10.36 -8.60
CA GLN A 12 9.39 -9.18 -7.89
C GLN A 12 9.17 -9.27 -6.38
N VAL A 13 10.04 -8.61 -5.65
CA VAL A 13 9.95 -8.45 -4.20
C VAL A 13 9.97 -6.98 -3.83
N HIS A 14 9.11 -6.60 -2.88
CA HIS A 14 9.12 -5.29 -2.26
C HIS A 14 9.76 -5.38 -0.89
N LEU A 15 10.92 -4.77 -0.72
CA LEU A 15 11.61 -4.66 0.55
C LEU A 15 11.02 -3.46 1.31
N SER A 16 10.20 -3.76 2.30
CA SER A 16 9.42 -2.77 3.06
C SER A 16 9.38 -3.20 4.54
N GLY A 17 8.45 -2.68 5.32
CA GLY A 17 8.25 -3.06 6.72
C GLY A 17 8.12 -1.85 7.62
N GLY A 18 8.92 -1.74 8.69
CA GLY A 18 9.15 -0.48 9.38
C GLY A 18 9.92 0.47 8.46
N GLU A 19 11.24 0.61 8.70
CA GLU A 19 12.13 1.29 7.74
C GLU A 19 13.23 0.31 7.32
N PRO A 20 13.23 -0.17 6.05
CA PRO A 20 14.23 -1.12 5.58
C PRO A 20 15.67 -0.59 5.70
N ALA A 21 15.85 0.73 5.49
CA ALA A 21 17.16 1.36 5.58
C ALA A 21 17.77 1.32 7.00
N ALA A 22 16.98 1.01 8.03
CA ALA A 22 17.49 0.79 9.39
C ALA A 22 18.19 -0.56 9.56
N ARG A 23 18.05 -1.48 8.59
CA ARG A 23 18.70 -2.80 8.64
C ARG A 23 20.14 -2.72 8.14
N ARG A 24 21.07 -3.22 8.93
CA ARG A 24 22.50 -3.29 8.56
C ARG A 24 22.78 -4.31 7.45
N ASP A 25 21.97 -5.35 7.37
CA ASP A 25 22.09 -6.45 6.39
C ASP A 25 21.23 -6.21 5.12
N LEU A 26 20.69 -5.02 4.92
CA LEU A 26 19.89 -4.68 3.73
C LEU A 26 20.65 -4.95 2.42
N PRO A 27 21.96 -4.61 2.26
CA PRO A 27 22.69 -4.92 1.03
C PRO A 27 22.76 -6.42 0.74
N GLU A 28 22.93 -7.26 1.76
CA GLU A 28 22.95 -8.73 1.61
C GLU A 28 21.57 -9.27 1.19
N ILE A 29 20.49 -8.68 1.73
CA ILE A 29 19.12 -9.02 1.35
C ILE A 29 18.87 -8.68 -0.12
N VAL A 30 19.28 -7.48 -0.58
CA VAL A 30 19.17 -7.05 -1.97
C VAL A 30 19.95 -7.99 -2.89
N LYS A 31 21.20 -8.29 -2.55
CA LYS A 31 22.06 -9.22 -3.30
C LYS A 31 21.42 -10.60 -3.41
N THR A 32 20.92 -11.13 -2.30
CA THR A 32 20.30 -12.47 -2.28
C THR A 32 19.03 -12.52 -3.12
N ALA A 33 18.23 -11.44 -3.12
CA ALA A 33 17.04 -11.33 -3.96
C ALA A 33 17.44 -11.27 -5.45
N ARG A 34 18.46 -10.50 -5.80
CA ARG A 34 19.02 -10.41 -7.16
C ARG A 34 19.55 -11.76 -7.65
N GLU A 35 20.33 -12.46 -6.83
CA GLU A 35 20.87 -13.80 -7.14
C GLU A 35 19.75 -14.86 -7.34
N ALA A 36 18.59 -14.66 -6.71
CA ALA A 36 17.42 -15.49 -6.92
C ALA A 36 16.63 -15.13 -8.20
N GLY A 37 17.07 -14.11 -8.96
CA GLY A 37 16.41 -13.65 -10.19
C GLY A 37 15.16 -12.79 -9.95
N LEU A 38 14.99 -12.24 -8.76
CA LEU A 38 13.84 -11.39 -8.42
C LEU A 38 14.15 -9.93 -8.72
N TYR A 39 13.22 -9.22 -9.38
CA TYR A 39 13.24 -7.77 -9.44
C TYR A 39 12.95 -7.21 -8.04
N ASN A 40 13.87 -6.41 -7.50
CA ASN A 40 13.73 -5.95 -6.13
C ASN A 40 13.55 -4.42 -6.04
N ASN A 41 12.48 -4.03 -5.34
CA ASN A 41 12.08 -2.66 -5.11
C ASN A 41 12.20 -2.32 -3.62
N LEU A 42 12.98 -1.29 -3.29
CA LEU A 42 13.09 -0.74 -1.94
C LEU A 42 11.99 0.29 -1.72
N ILE A 43 11.09 0.04 -0.75
CA ILE A 43 10.06 0.98 -0.31
C ILE A 43 10.50 1.59 1.02
N THR A 44 10.79 2.88 1.02
CA THR A 44 11.44 3.56 2.15
C THR A 44 10.87 4.95 2.42
N SER A 45 10.99 5.40 3.65
CA SER A 45 10.82 6.81 3.99
C SER A 45 12.00 7.68 3.54
N ALA A 46 13.10 7.05 3.12
CA ALA A 46 14.40 7.65 2.84
C ALA A 46 15.13 8.29 4.06
N VAL A 47 14.53 8.21 5.25
CA VAL A 47 15.20 8.68 6.47
C VAL A 47 16.35 7.74 6.81
N GLY A 48 17.54 8.31 7.00
CA GLY A 48 18.77 7.55 7.26
C GLY A 48 19.51 7.04 6.04
N LEU A 49 18.96 7.19 4.82
CA LEU A 49 19.70 6.92 3.58
C LEU A 49 20.68 8.07 3.26
N THR A 50 21.76 7.70 2.61
CA THR A 50 22.77 8.61 2.05
C THR A 50 23.09 8.18 0.62
N LEU A 51 23.70 9.06 -0.17
CA LEU A 51 24.19 8.70 -1.50
C LEU A 51 25.12 7.47 -1.46
N GLN A 52 25.99 7.40 -0.43
CA GLN A 52 26.90 6.27 -0.26
C GLN A 52 26.15 4.95 0.01
N SER A 53 25.17 4.96 0.93
CA SER A 53 24.37 3.75 1.21
C SER A 53 23.53 3.32 0.01
N LEU A 54 22.99 4.28 -0.77
CA LEU A 54 22.28 3.99 -2.02
C LEU A 54 23.21 3.37 -3.07
N ALA A 55 24.44 3.88 -3.21
CA ALA A 55 25.42 3.31 -4.13
C ALA A 55 25.73 1.84 -3.78
N VAL A 56 25.92 1.53 -2.49
CA VAL A 56 26.11 0.14 -2.03
C VAL A 56 24.90 -0.74 -2.37
N LEU A 57 23.68 -0.23 -2.26
CA LEU A 57 22.48 -0.99 -2.63
C LEU A 57 22.37 -1.18 -4.15
N ALA A 58 22.72 -0.16 -4.94
CA ALA A 58 22.78 -0.24 -6.41
C ALA A 58 23.81 -1.30 -6.86
N ASP A 59 25.02 -1.28 -6.28
CA ASP A 59 26.08 -2.27 -6.55
C ASP A 59 25.65 -3.69 -6.13
N ALA A 60 24.85 -3.82 -5.07
CA ALA A 60 24.27 -5.10 -4.64
C ALA A 60 23.16 -5.60 -5.61
N GLY A 61 22.71 -4.76 -6.54
CA GLY A 61 21.74 -5.11 -7.58
C GLY A 61 20.30 -4.70 -7.22
N LEU A 62 20.13 -3.57 -6.50
CA LEU A 62 18.82 -2.96 -6.33
C LEU A 62 18.28 -2.47 -7.68
N ASP A 63 17.03 -2.82 -8.01
CA ASP A 63 16.45 -2.49 -9.31
C ASP A 63 15.59 -1.22 -9.29
N HIS A 64 15.01 -0.85 -8.14
CA HIS A 64 14.04 0.24 -8.04
C HIS A 64 13.99 0.81 -6.61
N VAL A 65 13.69 2.11 -6.52
CA VAL A 65 13.42 2.76 -5.22
C VAL A 65 12.07 3.48 -5.26
N GLN A 66 11.25 3.22 -4.25
CA GLN A 66 10.01 3.94 -3.99
C GLN A 66 10.16 4.76 -2.70
N ILE A 67 10.00 6.08 -2.82
CA ILE A 67 10.11 6.99 -1.67
C ILE A 67 8.74 7.54 -1.30
N SER A 68 8.40 7.46 -0.02
CA SER A 68 7.18 8.06 0.53
C SER A 68 7.40 9.55 0.82
N ILE A 69 6.70 10.43 0.09
CA ILE A 69 6.64 11.87 0.33
C ILE A 69 5.22 12.24 0.72
N GLN A 70 5.04 12.99 1.81
CA GLN A 70 3.72 13.22 2.39
C GLN A 70 2.96 14.35 1.71
N ASP A 71 3.67 15.31 1.10
CA ASP A 71 3.06 16.47 0.44
C ASP A 71 4.05 17.16 -0.51
N SER A 72 3.53 17.92 -1.46
CA SER A 72 4.33 18.84 -2.30
C SER A 72 4.77 20.10 -1.51
N ASP A 73 4.01 20.52 -0.53
CA ASP A 73 4.43 21.57 0.42
C ASP A 73 5.32 20.98 1.51
N GLY A 74 6.53 21.56 1.69
CA GLY A 74 7.54 21.02 2.61
C GLY A 74 7.13 21.09 4.07
N ILE A 75 6.47 22.18 4.49
CA ILE A 75 6.04 22.39 5.89
C ILE A 75 4.91 21.40 6.20
N SER A 76 3.94 21.29 5.30
CA SER A 76 2.86 20.30 5.41
C SER A 76 3.40 18.87 5.45
N ALA A 77 4.36 18.54 4.57
CA ALA A 77 4.98 17.23 4.54
C ALA A 77 5.70 16.87 5.84
N ASP A 78 6.44 17.80 6.41
CA ASP A 78 7.12 17.61 7.70
C ASP A 78 6.13 17.46 8.85
N HIS A 79 5.05 18.24 8.86
CA HIS A 79 3.98 18.14 9.83
C HIS A 79 3.29 16.77 9.78
N ILE A 80 2.91 16.31 8.57
CA ILE A 80 2.27 14.98 8.35
C ILE A 80 3.21 13.85 8.76
N ALA A 81 4.51 13.96 8.45
CA ALA A 81 5.52 12.97 8.81
C ALA A 81 5.85 12.95 10.30
N GLY A 82 5.55 14.04 11.03
CA GLY A 82 6.01 14.25 12.42
C GLY A 82 7.54 14.39 12.52
N TYR A 83 8.20 14.84 11.45
CA TYR A 83 9.67 14.91 11.36
C TYR A 83 10.11 16.18 10.62
N GLN A 84 10.59 17.16 11.34
CA GLN A 84 11.04 18.45 10.79
C GLN A 84 12.30 18.29 9.93
N GLY A 85 12.31 18.91 8.75
CA GLY A 85 13.39 18.79 7.77
C GLY A 85 13.35 17.51 6.93
N GLY A 86 12.45 16.59 7.22
CA GLY A 86 12.32 15.32 6.52
C GLY A 86 12.00 15.46 5.05
N SER A 87 11.17 16.44 4.68
CA SER A 87 10.81 16.71 3.29
C SER A 87 12.04 17.07 2.44
N ALA A 88 12.90 17.95 2.94
CA ALA A 88 14.12 18.33 2.23
C ALA A 88 15.08 17.15 2.05
N GLN A 89 15.27 16.34 3.09
CA GLN A 89 16.10 15.14 3.05
C GLN A 89 15.58 14.11 2.02
N LYS A 90 14.28 13.81 2.04
CA LYS A 90 13.65 12.87 1.11
C LYS A 90 13.81 13.31 -0.35
N ARG A 91 13.65 14.60 -0.63
CA ARG A 91 13.86 15.18 -1.98
C ARG A 91 15.32 15.10 -2.42
N ALA A 92 16.28 15.28 -1.51
CA ALA A 92 17.69 15.11 -1.80
C ALA A 92 18.01 13.65 -2.18
N ILE A 93 17.56 12.70 -1.38
CA ILE A 93 17.71 11.26 -1.64
C ILE A 93 17.01 10.85 -2.95
N ALA A 94 15.82 11.39 -3.25
CA ALA A 94 15.13 11.12 -4.52
C ALA A 94 16.00 11.51 -5.74
N ARG A 95 16.66 12.67 -5.68
CA ARG A 95 17.61 13.08 -6.74
C ARG A 95 18.85 12.17 -6.81
N ASP A 96 19.35 11.71 -5.65
CA ASP A 96 20.48 10.78 -5.61
C ASP A 96 20.13 9.42 -6.21
N VAL A 97 18.90 8.91 -6.01
CA VAL A 97 18.39 7.71 -6.68
C VAL A 97 18.47 7.85 -8.20
N VAL A 98 17.95 8.96 -8.75
CA VAL A 98 17.97 9.23 -10.19
C VAL A 98 19.41 9.41 -10.70
N LYS A 99 20.27 10.09 -9.95
CA LYS A 99 21.69 10.27 -10.28
C LYS A 99 22.44 8.94 -10.39
N LEU A 100 22.07 7.94 -9.60
CA LEU A 100 22.62 6.59 -9.67
C LEU A 100 22.01 5.75 -10.80
N GLY A 101 21.10 6.30 -11.59
CA GLY A 101 20.44 5.59 -12.70
C GLY A 101 19.36 4.62 -12.25
N LEU A 102 18.94 4.65 -10.99
CA LEU A 102 17.86 3.80 -10.48
C LEU A 102 16.50 4.41 -10.84
N PRO A 103 15.53 3.61 -11.32
CA PRO A 103 14.15 4.05 -11.45
C PRO A 103 13.59 4.51 -10.11
N LEU A 104 12.88 5.65 -10.12
CA LEU A 104 12.26 6.25 -8.93
C LEU A 104 10.74 6.26 -9.06
N THR A 105 10.07 5.75 -8.03
CA THR A 105 8.64 5.99 -7.78
C THR A 105 8.48 6.90 -6.56
N ILE A 106 7.64 7.92 -6.68
CA ILE A 106 7.20 8.71 -5.52
C ILE A 106 5.80 8.24 -5.11
N ASN A 107 5.67 7.79 -3.87
CA ASN A 107 4.37 7.46 -3.28
C ASN A 107 3.89 8.63 -2.41
N MET A 108 2.68 9.11 -2.66
CA MET A 108 2.04 10.17 -1.90
C MET A 108 0.67 9.72 -1.40
N VAL A 109 0.55 9.61 -0.08
CA VAL A 109 -0.72 9.24 0.55
C VAL A 109 -1.58 10.49 0.70
N VAL A 110 -2.74 10.48 0.04
CA VAL A 110 -3.68 11.61 0.00
C VAL A 110 -4.75 11.45 1.06
N HIS A 111 -5.02 12.56 1.74
CA HIS A 111 -6.07 12.73 2.74
C HIS A 111 -6.62 14.17 2.71
N ARG A 112 -7.59 14.50 3.55
CA ARG A 112 -8.27 15.80 3.54
C ARG A 112 -7.31 17.01 3.49
N ALA A 113 -6.20 16.97 4.20
CA ALA A 113 -5.30 18.13 4.33
C ALA A 113 -4.42 18.37 3.09
N ASN A 114 -4.21 17.37 2.22
CA ASN A 114 -3.30 17.50 1.08
C ASN A 114 -3.93 17.18 -0.28
N ILE A 115 -5.16 16.63 -0.33
CA ILE A 115 -5.83 16.23 -1.58
C ILE A 115 -5.99 17.38 -2.58
N GLY A 116 -6.12 18.62 -2.11
CA GLY A 116 -6.18 19.80 -2.97
C GLY A 116 -4.89 20.11 -3.73
N ARG A 117 -3.78 19.42 -3.42
CA ARG A 117 -2.45 19.66 -4.01
C ARG A 117 -1.98 18.54 -4.96
N VAL A 118 -2.91 17.73 -5.49
CA VAL A 118 -2.59 16.59 -6.38
C VAL A 118 -1.76 17.04 -7.60
N GLU A 119 -2.08 18.17 -8.24
CA GLU A 119 -1.30 18.69 -9.37
C GLU A 119 0.15 19.01 -8.94
N SER A 120 0.33 19.78 -7.89
CA SER A 120 1.66 20.10 -7.36
C SER A 120 2.44 18.86 -6.91
N MET A 121 1.77 17.80 -6.46
CA MET A 121 2.40 16.53 -6.13
C MET A 121 2.96 15.83 -7.36
N VAL A 122 2.23 15.82 -8.47
CA VAL A 122 2.70 15.26 -9.75
C VAL A 122 3.86 16.10 -10.29
N GLU A 123 3.77 17.41 -10.23
CA GLU A 123 4.84 18.32 -10.67
C GLU A 123 6.11 18.14 -9.82
N LEU A 124 5.97 17.96 -8.51
CA LEU A 124 7.10 17.62 -7.64
C LEU A 124 7.75 16.30 -8.08
N ALA A 125 6.98 15.24 -8.31
CA ALA A 125 7.51 13.96 -8.75
C ALA A 125 8.29 14.09 -10.07
N LEU A 126 7.76 14.84 -11.05
CA LEU A 126 8.44 15.16 -12.30
C LEU A 126 9.75 15.92 -12.06
N SER A 127 9.74 16.94 -11.20
CA SER A 127 10.92 17.75 -10.87
C SER A 127 12.04 16.96 -10.18
N LEU A 128 11.69 15.86 -9.53
CA LEU A 128 12.62 14.92 -8.91
C LEU A 128 13.14 13.86 -9.87
N GLY A 129 12.65 13.84 -11.13
CA GLY A 129 13.02 12.85 -12.13
C GLY A 129 12.36 11.47 -11.93
N ALA A 130 11.25 11.41 -11.20
CA ALA A 130 10.54 10.15 -11.01
C ALA A 130 9.90 9.67 -12.31
N SER A 131 10.03 8.38 -12.60
CA SER A 131 9.35 7.72 -13.71
C SER A 131 7.89 7.36 -13.41
N ARG A 132 7.53 7.35 -12.13
CA ARG A 132 6.19 6.99 -11.63
C ARG A 132 5.84 7.79 -10.38
N VAL A 133 4.58 8.19 -10.27
CA VAL A 133 4.00 8.71 -9.03
C VAL A 133 2.75 7.92 -8.70
N GLU A 134 2.63 7.52 -7.45
CA GLU A 134 1.46 6.85 -6.90
C GLU A 134 0.71 7.83 -5.98
N ILE A 135 -0.50 8.20 -6.39
CA ILE A 135 -1.43 9.00 -5.60
C ILE A 135 -2.39 8.04 -4.92
N ALA A 136 -2.09 7.67 -3.69
CA ALA A 136 -2.82 6.67 -2.94
C ALA A 136 -3.68 7.32 -1.85
N HIS A 137 -4.98 7.05 -1.82
CA HIS A 137 -5.83 7.49 -0.72
C HIS A 137 -5.62 6.64 0.52
N VAL A 138 -5.75 7.27 1.70
CA VAL A 138 -5.69 6.58 2.99
C VAL A 138 -6.69 5.44 3.04
N GLN A 139 -6.24 4.28 3.50
CA GLN A 139 -7.10 3.14 3.83
C GLN A 139 -7.48 3.22 5.31
N TYR A 140 -8.78 3.13 5.62
CA TYR A 140 -9.28 3.37 6.97
C TYR A 140 -9.37 2.11 7.81
N TYR A 141 -8.22 1.67 8.33
CA TYR A 141 -8.13 0.68 9.39
C TYR A 141 -7.02 1.04 10.39
N GLY A 142 -7.01 0.41 11.55
CA GLY A 142 -6.06 0.69 12.62
C GLY A 142 -6.07 2.17 13.03
N TRP A 143 -4.91 2.83 12.98
CA TRP A 143 -4.75 4.22 13.38
C TRP A 143 -5.45 5.22 12.45
N ALA A 144 -5.51 4.92 11.16
CA ALA A 144 -6.23 5.75 10.20
C ALA A 144 -7.74 5.72 10.45
N LEU A 145 -8.30 4.59 10.87
CA LEU A 145 -9.72 4.49 11.23
C LEU A 145 -10.05 5.35 12.46
N LYS A 146 -9.18 5.37 13.48
CA LYS A 146 -9.33 6.26 14.64
C LYS A 146 -9.33 7.74 14.26
N ASN A 147 -8.53 8.11 13.29
CA ASN A 147 -8.37 9.48 12.81
C ASN A 147 -9.22 9.79 11.57
N ARG A 148 -10.15 8.91 11.21
CA ARG A 148 -10.92 9.02 9.97
C ARG A 148 -11.57 10.39 9.80
N ALA A 149 -12.20 10.90 10.83
CA ALA A 149 -12.91 12.19 10.78
C ALA A 149 -11.98 13.38 10.43
N ALA A 150 -10.70 13.30 10.81
CA ALA A 150 -9.68 14.30 10.45
C ALA A 150 -9.05 14.04 9.06
N LEU A 151 -8.98 12.77 8.64
CA LEU A 151 -8.22 12.37 7.45
C LEU A 151 -9.09 12.20 6.20
N MET A 152 -10.36 11.82 6.34
CA MET A 152 -11.20 11.50 5.18
C MET A 152 -11.57 12.75 4.40
N PRO A 153 -11.23 12.85 3.10
CA PRO A 153 -11.69 13.93 2.24
C PRO A 153 -13.19 13.80 1.99
N THR A 154 -13.83 14.89 1.58
CA THR A 154 -15.22 14.86 1.14
C THR A 154 -15.34 14.18 -0.23
N ARG A 155 -16.56 13.77 -0.62
CA ARG A 155 -16.83 13.21 -1.94
C ARG A 155 -16.42 14.21 -3.04
N GLU A 156 -16.77 15.48 -2.88
CA GLU A 156 -16.45 16.55 -3.84
C GLU A 156 -14.94 16.69 -4.03
N GLN A 157 -14.17 16.66 -2.94
CA GLN A 157 -12.70 16.69 -3.00
C GLN A 157 -12.15 15.48 -3.76
N VAL A 158 -12.68 14.28 -3.51
CA VAL A 158 -12.27 13.07 -4.23
C VAL A 158 -12.61 13.14 -5.70
N ASP A 159 -13.84 13.54 -6.05
CA ASP A 159 -14.29 13.67 -7.45
C ASP A 159 -13.45 14.72 -8.19
N GLN A 160 -13.09 15.81 -7.55
CA GLN A 160 -12.17 16.82 -8.11
C GLN A 160 -10.78 16.23 -8.35
N ALA A 161 -10.20 15.53 -7.37
CA ALA A 161 -8.89 14.90 -7.50
C ALA A 161 -8.86 13.85 -8.63
N VAL A 162 -9.93 13.07 -8.78
CA VAL A 162 -10.06 12.09 -9.88
C VAL A 162 -10.04 12.79 -11.24
N ARG A 163 -10.78 13.90 -11.40
CA ARG A 163 -10.75 14.69 -12.65
C ARG A 163 -9.37 15.30 -12.91
N GLN A 164 -8.73 15.85 -11.88
CA GLN A 164 -7.37 16.38 -12.00
C GLN A 164 -6.37 15.30 -12.44
N VAL A 165 -6.40 14.12 -11.83
CA VAL A 165 -5.54 12.99 -12.21
C VAL A 165 -5.76 12.61 -13.68
N ALA A 166 -7.01 12.55 -14.16
CA ALA A 166 -7.31 12.24 -15.56
C ALA A 166 -6.67 13.27 -16.51
N THR A 167 -6.79 14.56 -16.20
CA THR A 167 -6.16 15.65 -16.96
C THR A 167 -4.63 15.55 -16.94
N LEU A 168 -4.05 15.30 -15.75
CA LEU A 168 -2.59 15.19 -15.58
C LEU A 168 -2.00 13.98 -16.32
N ARG A 169 -2.71 12.85 -16.37
CA ARG A 169 -2.32 11.69 -17.18
C ARG A 169 -2.20 12.02 -18.67
N THR A 170 -3.13 12.84 -19.19
CA THR A 170 -3.09 13.30 -20.56
C THR A 170 -1.96 14.31 -20.77
N LYS A 171 -1.84 15.32 -19.88
CA LYS A 171 -0.83 16.39 -19.94
C LYS A 171 0.60 15.84 -19.92
N HIS A 172 0.84 14.81 -19.10
CA HIS A 172 2.18 14.25 -18.86
C HIS A 172 2.38 12.85 -19.47
N HIS A 173 1.56 12.51 -20.47
CA HIS A 173 1.70 11.23 -21.17
C HIS A 173 3.12 11.04 -21.73
N GLY A 174 3.73 9.89 -21.48
CA GLY A 174 5.10 9.58 -21.89
C GLY A 174 6.21 10.20 -21.03
N GLN A 175 5.89 11.09 -20.08
CA GLN A 175 6.86 11.70 -19.17
C GLN A 175 6.90 10.98 -17.82
N ILE A 176 5.73 10.66 -17.26
CA ILE A 176 5.58 9.99 -15.97
C ILE A 176 4.34 9.10 -15.98
N VAL A 177 4.42 7.95 -15.32
CA VAL A 177 3.24 7.11 -15.05
C VAL A 177 2.56 7.63 -13.78
N ILE A 178 1.26 7.96 -13.87
CA ILE A 178 0.47 8.42 -12.73
C ILE A 178 -0.50 7.32 -12.33
N ASP A 179 -0.22 6.61 -11.25
CA ASP A 179 -1.14 5.68 -10.63
C ASP A 179 -1.99 6.43 -9.60
N ALA A 180 -3.30 6.22 -9.64
CA ALA A 180 -4.20 6.79 -8.66
C ALA A 180 -5.13 5.70 -8.12
N ILE A 181 -5.08 5.51 -6.82
CA ILE A 181 -5.90 4.55 -6.10
C ILE A 181 -7.02 5.34 -5.41
N VAL A 182 -8.23 5.21 -5.92
CA VAL A 182 -9.43 5.90 -5.38
C VAL A 182 -9.81 5.29 -4.03
N PRO A 183 -10.31 6.07 -3.06
CA PRO A 183 -10.75 5.55 -1.78
C PRO A 183 -11.97 4.64 -1.93
N ASP A 184 -11.97 3.53 -1.21
CA ASP A 184 -13.05 2.53 -1.28
C ASP A 184 -14.38 3.08 -0.76
N TYR A 185 -14.36 3.94 0.25
CA TYR A 185 -15.56 4.45 0.93
C TYR A 185 -16.56 5.19 0.05
N TYR A 186 -16.14 5.66 -1.12
CA TYR A 186 -17.02 6.30 -2.11
C TYR A 186 -17.27 5.43 -3.34
N ALA A 187 -16.76 4.20 -3.33
CA ALA A 187 -16.98 3.26 -4.42
C ALA A 187 -18.34 2.58 -4.30
N ARG A 188 -18.96 2.26 -5.44
CA ARG A 188 -20.20 1.49 -5.50
C ARG A 188 -19.96 0.01 -5.19
N PHE A 189 -18.79 -0.51 -5.59
CA PHE A 189 -18.37 -1.88 -5.41
C PHE A 189 -16.96 -1.93 -4.84
N PRO A 190 -16.63 -2.90 -4.01
CA PRO A 190 -15.30 -3.02 -3.46
C PRO A 190 -14.29 -3.45 -4.53
N LYS A 191 -13.02 -3.16 -4.27
CA LYS A 191 -11.90 -3.72 -5.03
C LYS A 191 -11.65 -5.17 -4.59
N PRO A 192 -11.14 -6.02 -5.51
CA PRO A 192 -10.68 -7.35 -5.10
C PRO A 192 -9.54 -7.24 -4.10
N CYS A 193 -9.65 -7.93 -2.97
CA CYS A 193 -8.62 -7.96 -1.94
C CYS A 193 -7.26 -8.44 -2.50
N VAL A 194 -6.32 -7.52 -2.74
CA VAL A 194 -4.99 -7.81 -3.31
C VAL A 194 -5.06 -8.70 -4.58
N GLY A 195 -6.08 -8.49 -5.41
CA GLY A 195 -6.34 -9.33 -6.60
C GLY A 195 -6.94 -10.70 -6.30
N GLY A 196 -7.52 -10.87 -5.12
CA GLY A 196 -8.06 -12.10 -4.56
C GLY A 196 -7.18 -12.66 -3.44
N TRP A 197 -7.78 -13.01 -2.30
CA TRP A 197 -7.08 -13.53 -1.13
C TRP A 197 -6.21 -14.74 -1.45
N GLY A 198 -4.90 -14.65 -1.13
CA GLY A 198 -3.94 -15.72 -1.34
C GLY A 198 -3.78 -16.16 -2.81
N ARG A 199 -4.01 -15.28 -3.80
CA ARG A 199 -3.95 -15.59 -5.23
C ARG A 199 -2.78 -15.01 -5.99
N ARG A 200 -2.34 -13.79 -5.64
CA ARG A 200 -1.36 -13.04 -6.44
C ARG A 200 -0.15 -12.57 -5.67
N SER A 201 -0.24 -12.51 -4.36
CA SER A 201 0.84 -12.00 -3.51
C SER A 201 0.87 -12.71 -2.18
N LEU A 202 2.01 -12.68 -1.56
CA LEU A 202 2.23 -13.05 -0.17
C LEU A 202 3.11 -12.00 0.50
N ASN A 203 3.02 -11.92 1.81
CA ASN A 203 3.83 -11.03 2.61
C ASN A 203 4.57 -11.83 3.68
N VAL A 204 5.89 -11.71 3.75
CA VAL A 204 6.72 -12.34 4.80
C VAL A 204 7.05 -11.28 5.83
N THR A 205 6.60 -11.47 7.06
CA THR A 205 6.87 -10.54 8.16
C THR A 205 8.32 -10.65 8.65
N PRO A 206 8.85 -9.65 9.38
CA PRO A 206 10.18 -9.75 9.99
C PRO A 206 10.35 -10.94 10.93
N ALA A 207 9.26 -11.44 11.52
CA ALA A 207 9.25 -12.65 12.36
C ALA A 207 9.20 -13.96 11.56
N GLY A 208 9.10 -13.89 10.22
CA GLY A 208 9.03 -15.05 9.32
C GLY A 208 7.64 -15.60 9.09
N ARG A 209 6.57 -15.02 9.65
CA ARG A 209 5.19 -15.41 9.34
C ARG A 209 4.84 -15.00 7.91
N VAL A 210 4.08 -15.85 7.21
CA VAL A 210 3.64 -15.58 5.85
C VAL A 210 2.15 -15.26 5.83
N LEU A 211 1.83 -14.11 5.27
CA LEU A 211 0.48 -13.56 5.26
C LEU A 211 -0.04 -13.46 3.81
N PRO A 212 -1.31 -13.76 3.55
CA PRO A 212 -1.94 -13.53 2.24
C PRO A 212 -2.17 -12.04 1.93
N CYS A 213 -2.18 -11.19 2.96
CA CYS A 213 -2.28 -9.73 2.89
C CYS A 213 -1.55 -9.13 4.09
N HIS A 214 -0.91 -7.98 3.94
CA HIS A 214 -0.19 -7.30 5.02
C HIS A 214 -1.06 -6.94 6.24
N ALA A 215 -2.38 -6.82 6.05
CA ALA A 215 -3.33 -6.53 7.13
C ALA A 215 -4.02 -7.79 7.71
N ALA A 216 -3.69 -9.00 7.23
CA ALA A 216 -4.42 -10.22 7.58
C ALA A 216 -4.39 -10.57 9.08
N GLU A 217 -3.37 -10.11 9.81
CA GLU A 217 -3.22 -10.33 11.26
C GLU A 217 -4.33 -9.67 12.10
N VAL A 218 -5.12 -8.75 11.52
CA VAL A 218 -6.27 -8.16 12.23
C VAL A 218 -7.45 -9.13 12.37
N ILE A 219 -7.47 -10.23 11.58
CA ILE A 219 -8.52 -11.24 11.62
C ILE A 219 -8.12 -12.32 12.64
N PRO A 220 -8.84 -12.44 13.77
CA PRO A 220 -8.52 -13.45 14.79
C PRO A 220 -8.80 -14.86 14.26
N GLY A 221 -8.08 -15.84 14.82
CA GLY A 221 -8.28 -17.25 14.49
C GLY A 221 -7.63 -17.69 13.17
N LEU A 222 -6.97 -16.80 12.42
CA LEU A 222 -6.14 -17.21 11.28
C LEU A 222 -4.79 -17.70 11.77
N GLU A 223 -4.42 -18.91 11.37
CA GLU A 223 -3.11 -19.51 11.66
C GLU A 223 -2.13 -19.18 10.54
N PHE A 224 -1.11 -18.37 10.86
CA PHE A 224 -0.06 -17.98 9.91
C PHE A 224 1.18 -18.81 10.10
N TRP A 225 1.52 -19.62 9.11
CA TRP A 225 2.71 -20.46 9.13
C TRP A 225 3.98 -19.64 8.91
N ASN A 226 5.11 -20.19 9.41
CA ASN A 226 6.40 -19.53 9.42
C ASN A 226 7.35 -20.17 8.40
N VAL A 227 8.11 -19.36 7.67
CA VAL A 227 9.12 -19.80 6.69
C VAL A 227 10.28 -20.61 7.31
N ARG A 228 10.40 -20.61 8.65
CA ARG A 228 11.39 -21.43 9.37
C ARG A 228 10.93 -22.87 9.57
N GLU A 229 9.65 -23.13 9.45
CA GLU A 229 9.00 -24.40 9.75
C GLU A 229 8.41 -25.06 8.52
N HIS A 230 7.98 -24.25 7.54
CA HIS A 230 7.32 -24.68 6.34
C HIS A 230 7.93 -24.03 5.10
N SER A 231 7.95 -24.75 3.96
CA SER A 231 8.35 -24.15 2.70
C SER A 231 7.31 -23.12 2.22
N LEU A 232 7.73 -22.12 1.44
CA LEU A 232 6.78 -21.17 0.84
C LEU A 232 5.75 -21.87 -0.06
N ALA A 233 6.13 -22.96 -0.68
CA ALA A 233 5.23 -23.75 -1.53
C ALA A 233 4.11 -24.40 -0.71
N ASP A 234 4.43 -24.99 0.43
CA ASP A 234 3.45 -25.57 1.35
C ASP A 234 2.55 -24.50 1.93
N ILE A 235 3.14 -23.40 2.40
CA ILE A 235 2.37 -22.26 2.93
C ILE A 235 1.38 -21.75 1.89
N TRP A 236 1.83 -21.50 0.67
CA TRP A 236 0.99 -21.00 -0.40
C TRP A 236 -0.15 -21.95 -0.77
N ARG A 237 0.11 -23.26 -0.80
CA ARG A 237 -0.84 -24.25 -1.28
C ARG A 237 -1.80 -24.75 -0.22
N THR A 238 -1.36 -24.89 1.03
CA THR A 238 -2.06 -25.67 2.05
C THR A 238 -2.29 -24.98 3.36
N SER A 239 -1.64 -23.81 3.64
CA SER A 239 -1.83 -23.18 4.95
C SER A 239 -3.27 -22.69 5.16
N PRO A 240 -3.84 -22.87 6.36
CA PRO A 240 -5.21 -22.46 6.67
C PRO A 240 -5.49 -20.99 6.36
N ALA A 241 -4.56 -20.10 6.71
CA ALA A 241 -4.71 -18.66 6.46
C ALA A 241 -4.83 -18.31 4.97
N PHE A 242 -4.11 -19.02 4.08
CA PHE A 242 -4.21 -18.78 2.64
C PHE A 242 -5.47 -19.37 2.03
N LEU A 243 -5.94 -20.49 2.55
CA LEU A 243 -7.14 -21.16 2.06
C LEU A 243 -8.44 -20.55 2.57
N ALA A 244 -8.41 -19.84 3.71
CA ALA A 244 -9.60 -19.32 4.41
C ALA A 244 -10.57 -18.55 3.50
N PHE A 245 -10.03 -17.71 2.58
CA PHE A 245 -10.86 -16.88 1.70
C PHE A 245 -10.40 -16.98 0.22
N ARG A 246 -9.68 -18.05 -0.13
CA ARG A 246 -9.29 -18.29 -1.52
C ARG A 246 -10.48 -18.80 -2.32
N GLY A 247 -10.67 -18.26 -3.53
CA GLY A 247 -11.81 -18.63 -4.38
C GLY A 247 -13.12 -17.98 -3.92
N THR A 248 -14.23 -18.65 -4.14
CA THR A 248 -15.57 -18.14 -3.92
C THR A 248 -16.45 -19.03 -3.05
N ASP A 249 -16.02 -20.27 -2.74
CA ASP A 249 -16.83 -21.29 -2.04
C ASP A 249 -17.12 -20.93 -0.58
N TRP A 250 -16.28 -20.10 0.04
CA TRP A 250 -16.44 -19.60 1.41
C TRP A 250 -17.50 -18.52 1.54
N MET A 251 -17.97 -17.92 0.42
CA MET A 251 -18.86 -16.77 0.42
C MET A 251 -20.24 -17.08 0.96
N LEU A 252 -20.79 -16.13 1.70
CA LEU A 252 -22.18 -16.07 2.14
C LEU A 252 -22.99 -15.13 1.23
N GLU A 253 -24.32 -15.17 1.35
CA GLU A 253 -25.14 -14.16 0.68
C GLU A 253 -24.86 -12.74 1.24
N PRO A 254 -24.92 -11.70 0.41
CA PRO A 254 -25.30 -11.68 -1.02
C PRO A 254 -24.15 -12.00 -1.99
N CYS A 255 -22.92 -12.19 -1.54
CA CYS A 255 -21.76 -12.41 -2.41
C CYS A 255 -21.83 -13.76 -3.15
N LYS A 256 -22.37 -14.81 -2.52
CA LYS A 256 -22.44 -16.16 -3.09
C LYS A 256 -23.21 -16.22 -4.41
N SER A 257 -24.34 -15.53 -4.51
CA SER A 257 -25.17 -15.47 -5.73
C SER A 257 -24.86 -14.27 -6.62
N CYS A 258 -23.93 -13.38 -6.22
CA CYS A 258 -23.63 -12.16 -6.92
C CYS A 258 -22.91 -12.41 -8.26
N SER A 259 -23.36 -11.76 -9.34
CA SER A 259 -22.69 -11.82 -10.65
C SER A 259 -21.25 -11.24 -10.65
N ARG A 260 -20.88 -10.50 -9.63
CA ARG A 260 -19.54 -9.92 -9.47
C ARG A 260 -18.59 -10.76 -8.61
N ARG A 261 -19.05 -11.87 -8.05
CA ARG A 261 -18.27 -12.68 -7.10
C ARG A 261 -16.85 -13.03 -7.58
N ASP A 262 -16.71 -13.29 -8.88
CA ASP A 262 -15.42 -13.66 -9.51
C ASP A 262 -14.59 -12.42 -9.93
N GLN A 263 -15.13 -11.21 -9.78
CA GLN A 263 -14.45 -9.93 -10.08
C GLN A 263 -13.86 -9.31 -8.83
N ASP A 264 -14.65 -9.17 -7.76
CA ASP A 264 -14.26 -8.48 -6.53
C ASP A 264 -13.97 -9.41 -5.33
N PHE A 265 -14.30 -10.71 -5.47
CA PHE A 265 -14.08 -11.74 -4.43
C PHE A 265 -14.65 -11.33 -3.07
N GLY A 266 -15.80 -10.64 -3.06
CA GLY A 266 -16.46 -10.15 -1.86
C GLY A 266 -15.75 -8.98 -1.18
N GLY A 267 -14.72 -8.37 -1.79
CA GLY A 267 -13.99 -7.21 -1.29
C GLY A 267 -12.91 -7.53 -0.26
N CYS A 268 -12.57 -6.56 0.58
CA CYS A 268 -11.50 -6.66 1.58
C CYS A 268 -11.95 -7.40 2.85
N ARG A 269 -11.34 -8.54 3.15
CA ARG A 269 -11.68 -9.37 4.33
C ARG A 269 -11.32 -8.70 5.66
N CYS A 270 -10.18 -7.98 5.67
CA CYS A 270 -9.75 -7.24 6.85
C CYS A 270 -10.72 -6.10 7.16
N GLN A 271 -11.20 -5.37 6.14
CA GLN A 271 -12.18 -4.30 6.29
C GLN A 271 -13.55 -4.85 6.71
N ALA A 272 -14.00 -5.95 6.10
CA ALA A 272 -15.22 -6.63 6.51
C ALA A 272 -15.17 -6.97 8.00
N PHE A 273 -14.09 -7.63 8.46
CA PHE A 273 -13.92 -7.95 9.87
C PHE A 273 -13.92 -6.71 10.77
N LEU A 274 -13.13 -5.70 10.44
CA LEU A 274 -12.98 -4.51 11.30
C LEU A 274 -14.28 -3.70 11.45
N LEU A 275 -15.16 -3.73 10.44
CA LEU A 275 -16.40 -2.97 10.45
C LEU A 275 -17.59 -3.78 10.94
N THR A 276 -17.60 -5.11 10.76
CA THR A 276 -18.74 -5.97 11.07
C THR A 276 -18.47 -7.00 12.18
N GLY A 277 -17.20 -7.24 12.52
CA GLY A 277 -16.79 -8.34 13.39
C GLY A 277 -16.72 -9.71 12.70
N ASP A 278 -17.08 -9.80 11.40
CA ASP A 278 -17.05 -11.04 10.63
C ASP A 278 -16.29 -10.86 9.31
N ALA A 279 -15.20 -11.59 9.16
CA ALA A 279 -14.39 -11.57 7.93
C ALA A 279 -15.09 -12.25 6.73
N ARG A 280 -16.16 -13.00 6.93
CA ARG A 280 -16.98 -13.62 5.88
C ARG A 280 -18.11 -12.72 5.39
N ALA A 281 -18.43 -11.64 6.11
CA ALA A 281 -19.45 -10.68 5.69
C ALA A 281 -19.12 -10.08 4.32
N ALA A 282 -20.15 -9.71 3.56
CA ALA A 282 -19.96 -8.88 2.37
C ALA A 282 -19.27 -7.57 2.79
N ASP A 283 -18.24 -7.17 2.04
CA ASP A 283 -17.53 -5.93 2.32
C ASP A 283 -18.53 -4.76 2.44
N PRO A 284 -18.54 -4.02 3.55
CA PRO A 284 -19.46 -2.89 3.74
C PRO A 284 -19.37 -1.78 2.65
N VAL A 285 -18.25 -1.69 1.94
CA VAL A 285 -18.12 -0.79 0.78
C VAL A 285 -19.09 -1.17 -0.35
N CYS A 286 -19.44 -2.45 -0.50
CA CYS A 286 -20.40 -2.90 -1.50
C CYS A 286 -21.81 -2.36 -1.19
N HIS A 287 -22.40 -1.64 -2.13
CA HIS A 287 -23.78 -1.12 -1.95
C HIS A 287 -24.83 -2.24 -1.81
N LEU A 288 -24.48 -3.49 -2.16
CA LEU A 288 -25.34 -4.67 -1.95
C LEU A 288 -25.13 -5.31 -0.56
N SER A 289 -24.13 -4.83 0.19
CA SER A 289 -23.89 -5.34 1.54
C SER A 289 -24.99 -4.92 2.50
N PRO A 290 -25.53 -5.82 3.34
CA PRO A 290 -26.46 -5.43 4.39
C PRO A 290 -25.83 -4.50 5.43
N HIS A 291 -24.51 -4.35 5.39
CA HIS A 291 -23.73 -3.48 6.28
C HIS A 291 -23.29 -2.17 5.62
N HIS A 292 -23.82 -1.82 4.43
CA HIS A 292 -23.38 -0.64 3.68
C HIS A 292 -23.58 0.67 4.44
N ALA A 293 -24.65 0.78 5.22
CA ALA A 293 -24.91 1.95 6.07
C ALA A 293 -23.73 2.30 7.01
N LEU A 294 -22.94 1.30 7.47
CA LEU A 294 -21.74 1.56 8.28
C LEU A 294 -20.72 2.41 7.53
N VAL A 295 -20.56 2.20 6.23
CA VAL A 295 -19.61 2.98 5.41
C VAL A 295 -20.16 4.36 5.11
N GLU A 296 -21.47 4.51 4.89
CA GLU A 296 -22.11 5.81 4.70
C GLU A 296 -21.97 6.67 5.96
N ASP A 297 -22.22 6.12 7.14
CA ASP A 297 -22.01 6.80 8.43
C ASP A 297 -20.55 7.17 8.66
N LEU A 298 -19.65 6.28 8.27
CA LEU A 298 -18.21 6.52 8.35
C LEU A 298 -17.74 7.57 7.34
N ALA A 299 -18.35 7.67 6.18
CA ALA A 299 -18.04 8.64 5.14
C ALA A 299 -18.70 10.01 5.39
N ALA A 300 -19.70 10.09 6.28
CA ALA A 300 -20.30 11.35 6.68
C ALA A 300 -19.24 12.28 7.31
N ALA A 301 -19.02 13.42 6.69
CA ALA A 301 -18.01 14.38 7.10
C ALA A 301 -18.31 14.95 8.50
N ARG A 302 -17.32 14.92 9.41
CA ARG A 302 -17.33 15.70 10.65
C ARG A 302 -16.25 16.77 10.50
N GLU A 303 -16.67 18.03 10.49
CA GLU A 303 -15.80 19.16 10.11
C GLU A 303 -14.66 19.43 11.12
N ASP A 304 -14.80 19.11 12.41
CA ASP A 304 -13.92 19.58 13.49
C ASP A 304 -13.23 18.47 14.31
N ALA A 305 -12.88 17.35 13.69
CA ALA A 305 -12.20 16.29 14.43
C ALA A 305 -10.69 16.57 14.57
N ALA A 306 -10.22 16.67 15.81
CA ALA A 306 -8.79 16.75 16.09
C ALA A 306 -8.09 15.42 15.77
N TYR A 307 -6.88 15.50 15.23
CA TYR A 307 -6.04 14.33 14.97
C TYR A 307 -5.42 13.81 16.27
N SER A 308 -5.57 12.53 16.53
CA SER A 308 -4.93 11.84 17.64
C SER A 308 -3.59 11.24 17.21
N TYR A 309 -2.49 11.72 17.75
CA TYR A 309 -1.16 11.17 17.48
C TYR A 309 -0.93 9.85 18.24
N ARG A 310 -0.13 8.97 17.67
CA ARG A 310 0.40 7.83 18.40
C ARG A 310 1.25 8.36 19.54
N ARG A 311 0.92 8.00 20.78
CA ARG A 311 1.84 8.18 21.89
C ARG A 311 2.91 7.12 21.77
N SER A 312 4.17 7.53 21.69
CA SER A 312 5.37 6.67 21.72
C SER A 312 5.45 5.92 23.03
#